data_28a0a53752ed4f2537f40ac3115a41b4
#
_entry.id   28a0a53752ed4f2537f40ac3115a41b4
#
_cell.length_a   1.000
_cell.length_b   1.000
_cell.length_c   1.000
_cell.angle_alpha   90.00
_cell.angle_beta   90.00
_cell.angle_gamma   90.00
#
_symmetry.space_group_name_H-M   'P 1'
#
loop_
_entity.id
_entity.type
_entity.pdbx_description
1 polymer ?
#
loop_
_entity_poly.entity_id
_entity_poly.type
_entity_poly.pdbx_seq_one_letter_code
_entity_poly.pdbx_strand_id
1 'polypeptide(L)'
;MSGVNEMTQPKLIFMLTHHDRTVPNALEVFEEVKDTGIQNVGFKDVGLPFEELFKLARAINREGLNSFIEVVSESEESCIAAVKQAVKMGVRNIIGVKREYAQKAFEYVKGTGIKFYPYVGRVIGIPEVLEGTIEEMIMDAKNFRKMGVDGINLLAYRYKGDPEELMRAVISNAEMDVIVAGSIDSFERIRKVITLGASLYTIGGAIFEKKFVPGGSIADQVKAIIGFERKL
;
A
#
# COMPACT_ATOMS: atom_id res chain seq x y z
N MET A 1 3.40 -37.16 11.71
CA MET A 1 2.95 -35.82 12.06
C MET A 1 3.16 -34.92 10.84
N SER A 2 2.11 -34.72 10.07
CA SER A 2 2.15 -33.94 8.83
C SER A 2 2.16 -32.46 9.22
N GLY A 3 3.33 -31.82 9.05
CA GLY A 3 3.41 -30.37 9.11
C GLY A 3 2.58 -29.79 7.97
N VAL A 4 1.42 -29.25 8.28
CA VAL A 4 0.71 -28.35 7.38
C VAL A 4 1.62 -27.15 7.21
N ASN A 5 2.22 -27.03 6.03
CA ASN A 5 2.98 -25.86 5.65
C ASN A 5 1.96 -24.71 5.62
N GLU A 6 1.90 -23.89 6.68
CA GLU A 6 1.12 -22.66 6.64
C GLU A 6 1.66 -21.83 5.49
N MET A 7 0.94 -21.86 4.37
CA MET A 7 1.30 -21.01 3.23
C MET A 7 1.23 -19.57 3.72
N THR A 8 2.40 -18.95 3.83
CA THR A 8 2.48 -17.53 4.21
C THR A 8 1.61 -16.71 3.25
N GLN A 9 0.73 -15.89 3.83
CA GLN A 9 -0.17 -15.03 3.05
C GLN A 9 0.67 -14.09 2.14
N PRO A 10 0.26 -13.89 0.87
CA PRO A 10 0.96 -12.97 -0.02
C PRO A 10 1.06 -11.57 0.56
N LYS A 11 2.25 -10.98 0.49
CA LYS A 11 2.56 -9.64 1.01
C LYS A 11 2.27 -8.53 -0.01
N LEU A 12 2.09 -8.90 -1.28
CA LEU A 12 1.76 -7.95 -2.35
C LEU A 12 0.41 -7.27 -2.09
N ILE A 13 0.40 -5.94 -2.13
CA ILE A 13 -0.78 -5.13 -2.37
C ILE A 13 -0.72 -4.72 -3.85
N PHE A 14 -1.58 -5.28 -4.69
CA PHE A 14 -1.69 -4.84 -6.08
C PHE A 14 -2.50 -3.56 -6.14
N MET A 15 -1.83 -2.45 -6.43
CA MET A 15 -2.47 -1.17 -6.65
C MET A 15 -3.02 -1.08 -8.07
N LEU A 16 -4.33 -0.92 -8.21
CA LEU A 16 -5.02 -0.72 -9.50
C LEU A 16 -4.75 0.69 -10.04
N THR A 17 -3.46 1.06 -10.08
CA THR A 17 -3.00 2.41 -10.37
C THR A 17 -1.90 2.41 -11.43
N HIS A 18 -2.01 3.36 -12.35
CA HIS A 18 -0.97 3.68 -13.32
C HIS A 18 -0.86 5.21 -13.44
N HIS A 19 0.35 5.74 -13.62
CA HIS A 19 0.61 7.19 -13.61
C HIS A 19 0.01 7.90 -12.37
N ASP A 20 0.22 7.30 -11.20
CA ASP A 20 -0.24 7.79 -9.89
C ASP A 20 -1.76 8.03 -9.76
N ARG A 21 -2.58 7.38 -10.59
CA ARG A 21 -4.06 7.43 -10.56
C ARG A 21 -4.66 6.04 -10.68
N THR A 22 -5.83 5.84 -10.10
CA THR A 22 -6.63 4.63 -10.34
C THR A 22 -6.99 4.54 -11.81
N VAL A 23 -6.75 3.38 -12.42
CA VAL A 23 -7.00 3.18 -13.86
C VAL A 23 -8.50 3.21 -14.18
N PRO A 24 -8.92 3.71 -15.35
CA PRO A 24 -10.33 3.81 -15.71
C PRO A 24 -11.10 2.48 -15.70
N ASN A 25 -10.42 1.38 -16.03
CA ASN A 25 -10.98 0.03 -16.05
C ASN A 25 -10.62 -0.79 -14.81
N ALA A 26 -10.47 -0.15 -13.64
CA ALA A 26 -10.00 -0.80 -12.41
C ALA A 26 -10.87 -2.00 -11.99
N LEU A 27 -12.18 -1.95 -12.18
CA LEU A 27 -13.07 -3.06 -11.88
C LEU A 27 -12.85 -4.26 -12.81
N GLU A 28 -12.62 -4.03 -14.10
CA GLU A 28 -12.31 -5.09 -15.07
C GLU A 28 -10.97 -5.76 -14.76
N VAL A 29 -9.94 -4.95 -14.42
CA VAL A 29 -8.64 -5.46 -13.99
C VAL A 29 -8.76 -6.26 -12.69
N PHE A 30 -9.58 -5.81 -11.74
CA PHE A 30 -9.86 -6.56 -10.53
C PHE A 30 -10.48 -7.93 -10.83
N GLU A 31 -11.50 -7.98 -11.71
CA GLU A 31 -12.12 -9.24 -12.12
C GLU A 31 -11.10 -10.21 -12.80
N GLU A 32 -10.11 -9.68 -13.56
CA GLU A 32 -9.03 -10.48 -14.16
C GLU A 32 -8.13 -11.12 -13.11
N VAL A 33 -7.88 -10.45 -11.96
CA VAL A 33 -6.86 -10.88 -11.00
C VAL A 33 -7.39 -11.55 -9.74
N LYS A 34 -8.67 -11.44 -9.41
CA LYS A 34 -9.24 -11.90 -8.13
C LYS A 34 -8.97 -13.38 -7.83
N ASP A 35 -8.89 -14.23 -8.87
CA ASP A 35 -8.66 -15.67 -8.74
C ASP A 35 -7.17 -16.07 -8.84
N THR A 36 -6.24 -15.12 -8.84
CA THR A 36 -4.78 -15.39 -8.92
C THR A 36 -4.15 -15.84 -7.60
N GLY A 37 -4.90 -15.81 -6.51
CA GLY A 37 -4.41 -16.01 -5.15
C GLY A 37 -4.00 -14.71 -4.46
N ILE A 38 -4.28 -13.55 -5.08
CA ILE A 38 -4.08 -12.23 -4.46
C ILE A 38 -4.92 -12.11 -3.19
N GLN A 39 -4.40 -11.42 -2.17
CA GLN A 39 -5.12 -11.19 -0.92
C GLN A 39 -5.37 -9.70 -0.66
N ASN A 40 -4.55 -8.84 -1.24
CA ASN A 40 -4.59 -7.41 -0.97
C ASN A 40 -4.66 -6.62 -2.28
N VAL A 41 -5.71 -5.82 -2.45
CA VAL A 41 -5.94 -5.01 -3.65
C VAL A 41 -6.18 -3.57 -3.24
N GLY A 42 -5.45 -2.66 -3.88
CA GLY A 42 -5.51 -1.24 -3.56
C GLY A 42 -5.85 -0.36 -4.77
N PHE A 43 -6.24 0.85 -4.48
CA PHE A 43 -6.49 1.91 -5.45
C PHE A 43 -6.24 3.28 -4.79
N LYS A 44 -6.14 4.35 -5.60
CA LYS A 44 -6.03 5.73 -5.10
C LYS A 44 -7.40 6.41 -5.07
N ASP A 45 -7.55 7.41 -4.21
CA ASP A 45 -8.75 8.26 -4.11
C ASP A 45 -8.94 9.19 -5.33
N VAL A 46 -8.01 9.13 -6.30
CA VAL A 46 -8.01 9.89 -7.55
C VAL A 46 -8.03 8.95 -8.76
N GLY A 47 -8.56 9.45 -9.89
CA GLY A 47 -8.62 8.72 -11.16
C GLY A 47 -10.03 8.29 -11.55
N LEU A 48 -10.88 7.99 -10.57
CA LEU A 48 -12.29 7.63 -10.76
C LEU A 48 -13.20 8.44 -9.85
N PRO A 49 -14.48 8.64 -10.24
CA PRO A 49 -15.50 9.22 -9.35
C PRO A 49 -15.74 8.34 -8.11
N PHE A 50 -16.19 8.98 -7.03
CA PHE A 50 -16.50 8.29 -5.77
C PHE A 50 -17.37 7.05 -5.94
N GLU A 51 -18.43 7.11 -6.74
CA GLU A 51 -19.35 6.00 -6.94
C GLU A 51 -18.68 4.76 -7.59
N GLU A 52 -17.71 4.98 -8.46
CA GLU A 52 -16.94 3.89 -9.08
C GLU A 52 -15.92 3.32 -8.09
N LEU A 53 -15.22 4.15 -7.32
CA LEU A 53 -14.34 3.71 -6.25
C LEU A 53 -15.11 2.94 -5.17
N PHE A 54 -16.34 3.38 -4.85
CA PHE A 54 -17.22 2.68 -3.91
C PHE A 54 -17.61 1.29 -4.43
N LYS A 55 -17.98 1.17 -5.71
CA LYS A 55 -18.28 -0.13 -6.34
C LYS A 55 -17.07 -1.05 -6.30
N LEU A 56 -15.88 -0.52 -6.63
CA LEU A 56 -14.61 -1.26 -6.60
C LEU A 56 -14.29 -1.78 -5.20
N ALA A 57 -14.35 -0.92 -4.18
CA ALA A 57 -14.12 -1.32 -2.79
C ALA A 57 -15.07 -2.45 -2.35
N ARG A 58 -16.33 -2.34 -2.71
CA ARG A 58 -17.34 -3.37 -2.41
C ARG A 58 -17.10 -4.67 -3.16
N ALA A 59 -16.66 -4.62 -4.41
CA ALA A 59 -16.31 -5.81 -5.19
C ALA A 59 -15.15 -6.56 -4.53
N ILE A 60 -14.07 -5.86 -4.18
CA ILE A 60 -12.91 -6.44 -3.47
C ILE A 60 -13.34 -7.08 -2.14
N ASN A 61 -14.12 -6.36 -1.33
CA ASN A 61 -14.58 -6.85 -0.04
C ASN A 61 -15.50 -8.09 -0.14
N ARG A 62 -16.35 -8.18 -1.17
CA ARG A 62 -17.24 -9.33 -1.41
C ARG A 62 -16.49 -10.62 -1.71
N GLU A 63 -15.35 -10.52 -2.38
CA GLU A 63 -14.44 -11.66 -2.63
C GLU A 63 -13.64 -12.06 -1.38
N GLY A 64 -13.87 -11.41 -0.24
CA GLY A 64 -13.14 -11.67 1.01
C GLY A 64 -11.73 -11.06 1.07
N LEU A 65 -11.31 -10.34 0.03
CA LEU A 65 -9.99 -9.74 -0.07
C LEU A 65 -9.86 -8.44 0.74
N ASN A 66 -8.63 -8.06 1.06
CA ASN A 66 -8.34 -6.81 1.76
C ASN A 66 -8.31 -5.64 0.78
N SER A 67 -9.26 -4.71 0.92
CA SER A 67 -9.26 -3.47 0.17
C SER A 67 -8.38 -2.41 0.82
N PHE A 68 -7.57 -1.73 0.01
CA PHE A 68 -6.72 -0.61 0.40
C PHE A 68 -7.07 0.63 -0.41
N ILE A 69 -7.17 1.78 0.24
CA ILE A 69 -7.23 3.07 -0.44
C ILE A 69 -6.03 3.92 -0.04
N GLU A 70 -5.32 4.44 -1.04
CA GLU A 70 -4.24 5.40 -0.84
C GLU A 70 -4.80 6.82 -1.02
N VAL A 71 -4.68 7.62 0.04
CA VAL A 71 -5.13 9.02 0.06
C VAL A 71 -3.97 9.91 -0.36
N VAL A 72 -4.11 10.56 -1.52
CA VAL A 72 -3.05 11.39 -2.13
C VAL A 72 -3.34 12.89 -2.09
N SER A 73 -4.13 13.33 -1.13
CA SER A 73 -4.53 14.72 -0.98
C SER A 73 -3.38 15.65 -0.56
N GLU A 74 -3.34 16.86 -1.12
CA GLU A 74 -2.29 17.85 -0.86
C GLU A 74 -2.64 18.86 0.25
N SER A 75 -3.92 18.97 0.63
CA SER A 75 -4.36 19.85 1.73
C SER A 75 -5.03 19.04 2.84
N GLU A 76 -5.04 19.58 4.05
CA GLU A 76 -5.72 18.96 5.18
C GLU A 76 -7.21 18.75 4.90
N GLU A 77 -7.87 19.77 4.33
CA GLU A 77 -9.30 19.70 4.05
C GLU A 77 -9.65 18.57 3.07
N SER A 78 -8.92 18.48 1.93
CA SER A 78 -9.12 17.43 0.94
C SER A 78 -8.76 16.04 1.51
N CYS A 79 -7.71 15.95 2.33
CA CYS A 79 -7.33 14.71 3.01
C CYS A 79 -8.44 14.20 3.94
N ILE A 80 -8.97 15.08 4.79
CA ILE A 80 -10.07 14.71 5.71
C ILE A 80 -11.33 14.33 4.94
N ALA A 81 -11.66 15.04 3.86
CA ALA A 81 -12.77 14.66 2.99
C ALA A 81 -12.60 13.27 2.38
N ALA A 82 -11.39 12.96 1.85
CA ALA A 82 -11.07 11.65 1.28
C ALA A 82 -11.12 10.53 2.33
N VAL A 83 -10.59 10.77 3.53
CA VAL A 83 -10.66 9.79 4.64
C VAL A 83 -12.11 9.51 5.03
N LYS A 84 -12.98 10.53 5.15
CA LYS A 84 -14.42 10.33 5.39
C LYS A 84 -15.10 9.52 4.28
N GLN A 85 -14.73 9.76 3.03
CA GLN A 85 -15.22 8.96 1.90
C GLN A 85 -14.75 7.51 1.98
N ALA A 86 -13.48 7.28 2.32
CA ALA A 86 -12.91 5.94 2.52
C ALA A 86 -13.66 5.16 3.62
N VAL A 87 -13.94 5.81 4.74
CA VAL A 87 -14.76 5.24 5.82
C VAL A 87 -16.16 4.89 5.31
N LYS A 88 -16.81 5.78 4.56
CA LYS A 88 -18.14 5.53 3.96
C LYS A 88 -18.11 4.39 2.93
N MET A 89 -17.00 4.21 2.18
CA MET A 89 -16.82 3.10 1.25
C MET A 89 -16.71 1.75 1.97
N GLY A 90 -16.32 1.74 3.25
CA GLY A 90 -16.08 0.53 4.02
C GLY A 90 -14.83 -0.22 3.55
N VAL A 91 -13.79 0.49 3.11
CA VAL A 91 -12.49 -0.12 2.84
C VAL A 91 -11.92 -0.75 4.12
N ARG A 92 -11.08 -1.75 3.98
CA ARG A 92 -10.46 -2.38 5.16
C ARG A 92 -9.20 -1.65 5.63
N ASN A 93 -8.53 -0.91 4.73
CA ASN A 93 -7.26 -0.26 5.02
C ASN A 93 -7.18 1.11 4.32
N ILE A 94 -6.69 2.13 5.05
CA ILE A 94 -6.34 3.44 4.52
C ILE A 94 -4.83 3.62 4.65
N ILE A 95 -4.17 3.93 3.54
CA ILE A 95 -2.73 4.16 3.44
C ILE A 95 -2.42 5.53 2.84
N GLY A 96 -1.20 6.01 3.00
CA GLY A 96 -0.69 7.16 2.24
C GLY A 96 -1.09 8.54 2.75
N VAL A 97 -1.82 8.64 3.86
CA VAL A 97 -2.10 9.94 4.48
C VAL A 97 -0.80 10.59 4.93
N LYS A 98 -0.54 11.83 4.50
CA LYS A 98 0.66 12.58 4.88
C LYS A 98 0.75 12.76 6.39
N ARG A 99 1.98 12.72 6.94
CA ARG A 99 2.23 12.73 8.39
C ARG A 99 1.60 13.94 9.10
N GLU A 100 1.59 15.10 8.45
CA GLU A 100 1.06 16.35 8.99
C GLU A 100 -0.47 16.33 9.19
N TYR A 101 -1.19 15.47 8.46
CA TYR A 101 -2.65 15.31 8.54
C TYR A 101 -3.07 14.07 9.32
N ALA A 102 -2.11 13.17 9.62
CA ALA A 102 -2.37 11.83 10.13
C ALA A 102 -3.15 11.83 11.44
N GLN A 103 -2.79 12.71 12.40
CA GLN A 103 -3.47 12.78 13.69
C GLN A 103 -4.96 13.11 13.52
N LYS A 104 -5.27 14.15 12.74
CA LYS A 104 -6.64 14.58 12.51
C LYS A 104 -7.44 13.57 11.67
N ALA A 105 -6.80 12.94 10.69
CA ALA A 105 -7.39 11.89 9.88
C ALA A 105 -7.75 10.66 10.72
N PHE A 106 -6.88 10.27 11.66
CA PHE A 106 -7.09 9.11 12.52
C PHE A 106 -8.31 9.27 13.45
N GLU A 107 -8.70 10.48 13.82
CA GLU A 107 -9.92 10.72 14.60
C GLU A 107 -11.18 10.19 13.91
N TYR A 108 -11.21 10.19 12.57
CA TYR A 108 -12.32 9.65 11.77
C TYR A 108 -12.22 8.15 11.51
N VAL A 109 -11.06 7.56 11.68
CA VAL A 109 -10.80 6.12 11.44
C VAL A 109 -10.91 5.32 12.73
N LYS A 110 -10.51 5.91 13.84
CA LYS A 110 -10.50 5.26 15.17
C LYS A 110 -11.87 4.69 15.52
N GLY A 111 -11.91 3.40 15.88
CA GLY A 111 -13.14 2.70 16.28
C GLY A 111 -14.01 2.22 15.12
N THR A 112 -13.62 2.44 13.86
CA THR A 112 -14.36 1.94 12.68
C THR A 112 -14.00 0.50 12.30
N GLY A 113 -12.88 -0.04 12.83
CA GLY A 113 -12.30 -1.32 12.42
C GLY A 113 -11.45 -1.24 11.14
N ILE A 114 -11.34 -0.06 10.54
CA ILE A 114 -10.46 0.19 9.38
C ILE A 114 -9.03 0.38 9.88
N LYS A 115 -8.07 -0.31 9.27
CA LYS A 115 -6.66 -0.15 9.59
C LYS A 115 -6.08 1.10 8.92
N PHE A 116 -5.16 1.77 9.62
CA PHE A 116 -4.62 3.06 9.21
C PHE A 116 -3.09 3.06 9.19
N TYR A 117 -2.52 3.43 8.02
CA TYR A 117 -1.08 3.40 7.74
C TYR A 117 -0.62 4.75 7.13
N PRO A 118 -0.39 5.79 7.94
CA PRO A 118 0.10 7.07 7.44
C PRO A 118 1.53 7.00 6.92
N TYR A 119 1.93 7.93 6.06
CA TYR A 119 3.32 8.11 5.67
C TYR A 119 4.17 8.60 6.83
N VAL A 120 5.40 8.07 6.91
CA VAL A 120 6.49 8.66 7.70
C VAL A 120 7.36 9.54 6.81
N GLY A 121 8.02 10.54 7.40
CA GLY A 121 8.80 11.52 6.66
C GLY A 121 7.93 12.52 5.91
N ARG A 122 8.56 13.34 5.09
CA ARG A 122 7.88 14.37 4.28
C ARG A 122 7.71 13.89 2.85
N VAL A 123 6.46 13.65 2.46
CA VAL A 123 6.11 13.23 1.09
C VAL A 123 5.65 14.46 0.30
N ILE A 124 6.36 14.76 -0.79
CA ILE A 124 6.16 15.95 -1.61
C ILE A 124 6.14 15.63 -3.10
N GLY A 125 5.50 16.51 -3.88
CA GLY A 125 5.52 16.51 -5.34
C GLY A 125 4.67 15.44 -6.02
N ILE A 126 4.64 15.52 -7.36
CA ILE A 126 4.03 14.55 -8.27
C ILE A 126 5.01 14.33 -9.43
N PRO A 127 5.63 13.15 -9.55
CA PRO A 127 5.51 11.97 -8.67
C PRO A 127 6.04 12.25 -7.24
N GLU A 128 5.42 11.56 -6.27
CA GLU A 128 5.78 11.71 -4.86
C GLU A 128 7.24 11.32 -4.59
N VAL A 129 7.92 12.12 -3.77
CA VAL A 129 9.29 11.90 -3.29
C VAL A 129 9.29 11.93 -1.77
N LEU A 130 10.05 11.04 -1.14
CA LEU A 130 10.24 11.00 0.32
C LEU A 130 11.48 11.81 0.71
N GLU A 131 11.30 12.78 1.60
CA GLU A 131 12.35 13.61 2.19
C GLU A 131 12.35 13.52 3.72
N GLY A 132 13.45 13.99 4.31
CA GLY A 132 13.71 13.95 5.75
C GLY A 132 14.85 13.02 6.08
N THR A 133 15.23 12.98 7.37
CA THR A 133 16.25 12.05 7.86
C THR A 133 15.65 10.73 8.29
N ILE A 134 16.46 9.69 8.38
CA ILE A 134 16.05 8.37 8.89
C ILE A 134 15.55 8.49 10.33
N GLU A 135 16.21 9.29 11.15
CA GLU A 135 15.85 9.55 12.55
C GLU A 135 14.46 10.20 12.68
N GLU A 136 14.15 11.17 11.80
CA GLU A 136 12.82 11.78 11.74
C GLU A 136 11.74 10.74 11.43
N MET A 137 11.99 9.84 10.47
CA MET A 137 11.03 8.80 10.09
C MET A 137 10.85 7.74 11.19
N ILE A 138 11.92 7.38 11.91
CA ILE A 138 11.83 6.52 13.09
C ILE A 138 11.01 7.22 14.20
N MET A 139 11.20 8.53 14.39
CA MET A 139 10.44 9.29 15.38
C MET A 139 8.96 9.37 14.99
N ASP A 140 8.64 9.59 13.70
CA ASP A 140 7.27 9.55 13.21
C ASP A 140 6.62 8.19 13.50
N ALA A 141 7.30 7.07 13.21
CA ALA A 141 6.82 5.73 13.49
C ALA A 141 6.51 5.54 14.99
N LYS A 142 7.42 5.96 15.88
CA LYS A 142 7.20 5.91 17.34
C LYS A 142 6.01 6.76 17.79
N ASN A 143 5.81 7.93 17.20
CA ASN A 143 4.68 8.80 17.51
C ASN A 143 3.36 8.18 17.03
N PHE A 144 3.33 7.61 15.83
CA PHE A 144 2.17 6.91 15.28
C PHE A 144 1.81 5.65 16.10
N ARG A 145 2.82 4.91 16.56
CA ARG A 145 2.58 3.80 17.49
C ARG A 145 1.91 4.24 18.78
N LYS A 146 2.38 5.36 19.38
CA LYS A 146 1.74 5.94 20.58
C LYS A 146 0.31 6.43 20.30
N MET A 147 0.03 6.89 19.09
CA MET A 147 -1.29 7.30 18.65
C MET A 147 -2.24 6.11 18.50
N GLY A 148 -1.72 4.89 18.32
CA GLY A 148 -2.48 3.64 18.20
C GLY A 148 -2.94 3.32 16.77
N VAL A 149 -2.21 3.77 15.76
CA VAL A 149 -2.42 3.34 14.37
C VAL A 149 -1.88 1.92 14.16
N ASP A 150 -2.32 1.25 13.10
CA ASP A 150 -1.99 -0.16 12.85
C ASP A 150 -0.58 -0.35 12.29
N GLY A 151 -0.06 0.64 11.59
CA GLY A 151 1.27 0.60 11.01
C GLY A 151 1.62 1.90 10.29
N ILE A 152 2.67 1.85 9.48
CA ILE A 152 3.15 2.98 8.69
C ILE A 152 3.31 2.61 7.22
N ASN A 153 3.25 3.63 6.35
CA ASN A 153 3.57 3.53 4.93
C ASN A 153 4.92 4.22 4.67
N LEU A 154 5.86 3.50 4.07
CA LEU A 154 7.23 3.95 3.81
C LEU A 154 7.51 3.99 2.31
N LEU A 155 7.67 5.19 1.76
CA LEU A 155 7.92 5.42 0.32
C LEU A 155 9.42 5.21 -0.02
N ALA A 156 9.95 4.01 0.27
CA ALA A 156 11.39 3.76 0.37
C ALA A 156 12.16 4.00 -0.92
N TYR A 157 11.70 3.46 -2.07
CA TYR A 157 12.42 3.63 -3.34
C TYR A 157 12.19 5.00 -4.02
N ARG A 158 11.48 5.90 -3.36
CA ARG A 158 11.36 7.32 -3.73
C ARG A 158 12.07 8.24 -2.72
N TYR A 159 12.84 7.65 -1.80
CA TYR A 159 13.70 8.40 -0.88
C TYR A 159 14.93 8.97 -1.60
N LYS A 160 15.36 10.17 -1.20
CA LYS A 160 16.54 10.85 -1.77
C LYS A 160 17.89 10.27 -1.32
N GLY A 161 17.89 9.46 -0.25
CA GLY A 161 19.09 8.77 0.25
C GLY A 161 19.11 7.29 -0.16
N ASP A 162 19.79 6.45 0.63
CA ASP A 162 19.83 5.00 0.41
C ASP A 162 18.53 4.33 0.88
N PRO A 163 17.73 3.71 -0.03
CA PRO A 163 16.48 3.08 0.32
C PRO A 163 16.66 1.82 1.18
N GLU A 164 17.78 1.11 1.07
CA GLU A 164 18.01 -0.11 1.86
C GLU A 164 18.39 0.22 3.30
N GLU A 165 19.25 1.25 3.49
CA GLU A 165 19.56 1.79 4.80
C GLU A 165 18.29 2.30 5.50
N LEU A 166 17.47 3.07 4.77
CA LEU A 166 16.19 3.57 5.27
C LEU A 166 15.27 2.43 5.71
N MET A 167 15.02 1.45 4.83
CA MET A 167 14.15 0.32 5.14
C MET A 167 14.66 -0.46 6.35
N ARG A 168 15.96 -0.77 6.39
CA ARG A 168 16.56 -1.49 7.52
C ARG A 168 16.35 -0.76 8.84
N ALA A 169 16.63 0.54 8.86
CA ALA A 169 16.53 1.35 10.07
C ALA A 169 15.06 1.53 10.51
N VAL A 170 14.15 1.90 9.60
CA VAL A 170 12.76 2.15 9.96
C VAL A 170 12.05 0.86 10.35
N ILE A 171 12.18 -0.22 9.57
CA ILE A 171 11.49 -1.49 9.85
C ILE A 171 11.93 -2.07 11.20
N SER A 172 13.25 -2.05 11.50
CA SER A 172 13.75 -2.60 12.78
C SER A 172 13.37 -1.77 14.02
N ASN A 173 12.95 -0.51 13.85
CA ASN A 173 12.59 0.40 14.94
C ASN A 173 11.10 0.74 15.03
N ALA A 174 10.28 0.36 14.03
CA ALA A 174 8.87 0.73 14.00
C ALA A 174 8.05 -0.03 15.07
N GLU A 175 8.38 -1.29 15.36
CA GLU A 175 7.65 -2.19 16.26
C GLU A 175 6.14 -2.24 15.94
N MET A 176 5.79 -2.13 14.67
CA MET A 176 4.45 -2.16 14.09
C MET A 176 4.54 -2.55 12.62
N ASP A 177 3.40 -2.79 11.96
CA ASP A 177 3.38 -3.10 10.54
C ASP A 177 4.01 -2.00 9.69
N VAL A 178 4.87 -2.38 8.73
CA VAL A 178 5.46 -1.47 7.75
C VAL A 178 5.05 -1.91 6.35
N ILE A 179 4.34 -1.03 5.64
CA ILE A 179 4.05 -1.17 4.22
C ILE A 179 5.12 -0.42 3.45
N VAL A 180 5.88 -1.11 2.60
CA VAL A 180 6.84 -0.44 1.69
C VAL A 180 6.15 -0.11 0.37
N ALA A 181 6.17 1.16 0.00
CA ALA A 181 5.52 1.67 -1.20
C ALA A 181 6.51 2.36 -2.16
N GLY A 182 6.04 2.53 -3.39
CA GLY A 182 6.69 3.30 -4.45
C GLY A 182 7.81 2.57 -5.18
N SER A 183 7.73 2.60 -6.52
CA SER A 183 8.81 2.19 -7.44
C SER A 183 9.38 0.76 -7.25
N ILE A 184 8.60 -0.18 -6.75
CA ILE A 184 8.97 -1.60 -6.74
C ILE A 184 8.64 -2.18 -8.13
N ASP A 185 9.66 -2.50 -8.93
CA ASP A 185 9.54 -2.83 -10.35
C ASP A 185 10.34 -4.07 -10.78
N SER A 186 10.90 -4.82 -9.82
CA SER A 186 11.68 -6.01 -10.08
C SER A 186 11.59 -7.03 -8.94
N PHE A 187 11.83 -8.31 -9.26
CA PHE A 187 11.92 -9.38 -8.25
C PHE A 187 13.05 -9.14 -7.24
N GLU A 188 14.12 -8.46 -7.64
CA GLU A 188 15.20 -8.09 -6.73
C GLU A 188 14.71 -7.15 -5.63
N ARG A 189 13.98 -6.08 -6.00
CA ARG A 189 13.38 -5.14 -5.02
C ARG A 189 12.36 -5.84 -4.13
N ILE A 190 11.52 -6.72 -4.67
CA ILE A 190 10.59 -7.54 -3.87
C ILE A 190 11.35 -8.36 -2.83
N ARG A 191 12.41 -9.07 -3.25
CA ARG A 191 13.24 -9.86 -2.33
C ARG A 191 13.82 -9.00 -1.21
N LYS A 192 14.40 -7.84 -1.53
CA LYS A 192 14.96 -6.91 -0.55
C LYS A 192 13.92 -6.45 0.46
N VAL A 193 12.76 -6.00 0.00
CA VAL A 193 11.67 -5.56 0.86
C VAL A 193 11.23 -6.65 1.83
N ILE A 194 11.04 -7.89 1.33
CA ILE A 194 10.62 -9.03 2.16
C ILE A 194 11.72 -9.43 3.14
N THR A 195 12.99 -9.52 2.68
CA THR A 195 14.12 -9.92 3.52
C THR A 195 14.41 -8.91 4.63
N LEU A 196 14.15 -7.62 4.39
CA LEU A 196 14.29 -6.57 5.40
C LEU A 196 13.12 -6.54 6.40
N GLY A 197 12.09 -7.37 6.21
CA GLY A 197 11.03 -7.57 7.20
C GLY A 197 9.78 -6.73 7.00
N ALA A 198 9.56 -6.13 5.82
CA ALA A 198 8.30 -5.44 5.55
C ALA A 198 7.09 -6.37 5.72
N SER A 199 6.03 -5.85 6.33
CA SER A 199 4.77 -6.60 6.51
C SER A 199 4.05 -6.78 5.18
N LEU A 200 3.96 -5.72 4.41
CA LEU A 200 3.33 -5.66 3.08
C LEU A 200 4.14 -4.72 2.17
N TYR A 201 3.87 -4.79 0.86
CA TYR A 201 4.42 -3.82 -0.10
C TYR A 201 3.47 -3.58 -1.27
N THR A 202 3.55 -2.40 -1.89
CA THR A 202 2.66 -2.01 -2.99
C THR A 202 3.35 -2.06 -4.35
N ILE A 203 2.65 -2.59 -5.36
CA ILE A 203 3.04 -2.46 -6.77
C ILE A 203 1.80 -2.05 -7.58
N GLY A 204 1.95 -0.99 -8.39
CA GLY A 204 0.95 -0.56 -9.37
C GLY A 204 1.55 -0.54 -10.77
N GLY A 205 2.13 0.59 -11.19
CA GLY A 205 2.62 0.83 -12.54
C GLY A 205 3.44 -0.29 -13.16
N ALA A 206 4.37 -0.88 -12.42
CA ALA A 206 5.23 -1.97 -12.91
C ALA A 206 4.45 -3.22 -13.39
N ILE A 207 3.29 -3.51 -12.77
CA ILE A 207 2.39 -4.59 -13.23
C ILE A 207 1.73 -4.18 -14.55
N PHE A 208 1.23 -2.97 -14.69
CA PHE A 208 0.63 -2.46 -15.94
C PHE A 208 1.68 -2.35 -17.07
N GLU A 209 2.92 -2.03 -16.73
CA GLU A 209 4.06 -1.98 -17.65
C GLU A 209 4.65 -3.36 -17.97
N LYS A 210 4.08 -4.44 -17.41
CA LYS A 210 4.47 -5.85 -17.67
C LYS A 210 5.95 -6.15 -17.36
N LYS A 211 6.47 -5.58 -16.26
CA LYS A 211 7.89 -5.70 -15.85
C LYS A 211 8.27 -7.12 -15.38
N PHE A 212 7.31 -7.92 -14.87
CA PHE A 212 7.58 -9.23 -14.25
C PHE A 212 7.46 -10.39 -15.25
N VAL A 213 6.53 -10.29 -16.20
CA VAL A 213 6.31 -11.26 -17.28
C VAL A 213 6.11 -10.49 -18.59
N PRO A 214 7.17 -10.21 -19.36
CA PRO A 214 7.06 -9.50 -20.64
C PRO A 214 6.05 -10.17 -21.58
N GLY A 215 5.08 -9.38 -22.07
CA GLY A 215 4.01 -9.88 -22.95
C GLY A 215 2.86 -10.64 -22.24
N GLY A 216 2.97 -10.96 -20.97
CA GLY A 216 1.92 -11.60 -20.19
C GLY A 216 0.72 -10.68 -19.88
N SER A 217 -0.40 -11.27 -19.47
CA SER A 217 -1.57 -10.56 -18.96
C SER A 217 -1.29 -9.91 -17.60
N ILE A 218 -2.20 -9.08 -17.08
CA ILE A 218 -2.09 -8.54 -15.70
C ILE A 218 -2.14 -9.67 -14.68
N ALA A 219 -3.00 -10.67 -14.91
CA ALA A 219 -3.07 -11.85 -14.05
C ALA A 219 -1.75 -12.65 -14.03
N ASP A 220 -1.03 -12.72 -15.16
CA ASP A 220 0.28 -13.40 -15.22
C ASP A 220 1.34 -12.65 -14.39
N GLN A 221 1.33 -11.31 -14.40
CA GLN A 221 2.22 -10.51 -13.55
C GLN A 221 1.97 -10.84 -12.07
N VAL A 222 0.70 -10.79 -11.63
CA VAL A 222 0.33 -11.04 -10.24
C VAL A 222 0.70 -12.46 -9.81
N LYS A 223 0.38 -13.48 -10.63
CA LYS A 223 0.75 -14.88 -10.37
C LYS A 223 2.26 -15.06 -10.24
N ALA A 224 3.05 -14.41 -11.11
CA ALA A 224 4.51 -14.49 -11.07
C ALA A 224 5.07 -13.90 -9.77
N ILE A 225 4.55 -12.77 -9.32
CA ILE A 225 4.97 -12.13 -8.06
C ILE A 225 4.61 -13.03 -6.87
N ILE A 226 3.37 -13.51 -6.77
CA ILE A 226 2.94 -14.41 -5.68
C ILE A 226 3.75 -15.71 -5.70
N GLY A 227 3.99 -16.26 -6.88
CA GLY A 227 4.82 -17.46 -7.05
C GLY A 227 6.28 -17.25 -6.66
N PHE A 228 6.80 -16.04 -6.80
CA PHE A 228 8.13 -15.65 -6.35
C PHE A 228 8.18 -15.51 -4.81
N GLU A 229 7.18 -14.84 -4.19
CA GLU A 229 7.09 -14.72 -2.73
C GLU A 229 7.12 -16.09 -2.02
N ARG A 230 6.39 -17.07 -2.56
CA ARG A 230 6.32 -18.44 -1.99
C ARG A 230 7.64 -19.20 -2.00
N LYS A 231 8.64 -18.70 -2.72
CA LYS A 231 9.98 -19.33 -2.83
C LYS A 231 11.02 -18.63 -1.94
N LEU A 232 10.64 -17.54 -1.28
CA LEU A 232 11.49 -16.80 -0.35
C LEU A 232 11.30 -17.33 1.08
#